data_080f9a40c7372cefe0c099712b213ed6
#
_entry.id   080f9a40c7372cefe0c099712b213ed6
#
_cell.length_a   1.000
_cell.length_b   1.000
_cell.length_c   1.000
_cell.angle_alpha   90.00
_cell.angle_beta   90.00
_cell.angle_gamma   90.00
#
_symmetry.space_group_name_H-M   'P 1'
#
loop_
_entity.id
_entity.type
_entity.pdbx_description
1 polymer ?
#
loop_
_entity_poly.entity_id
_entity_poly.type
_entity_poly.pdbx_seq_one_letter_code
_entity_poly.pdbx_strand_id
1 'polypeptide(L)'
;NVLSKHQKLPTYDRKRVLSTMLIIILKTGIRAGKEFYAKKNKTYGICSLRKKHIEFNDNEKQIILKFKGKKNVEHKHEVFLNDEQYEEMKKLMEIKDNDKLFNCKENKEVQKLNEFDLNDYIHEFIDPKVTIKDFRTYLVNVFFIQCLIKCTNDIIDKTEKLSNSQIKKIIKESIKTTAEFIQHTPTICKSSYIYSLIIDFYINDYTYFIKNKDVEPIK
;
A
#
# COMPACT_ATOMS: atom_id res chain seq x y z
N ASN A 1 9.50 -16.40 -3.89
CA ASN A 1 9.30 -14.98 -3.64
C ASN A 1 10.24 -14.51 -2.53
N VAL A 2 11.00 -13.44 -2.79
CA VAL A 2 12.02 -12.88 -1.88
C VAL A 2 11.38 -12.49 -0.53
N LEU A 3 10.23 -11.83 -0.55
CA LEU A 3 9.54 -11.40 0.67
C LEU A 3 9.19 -12.59 1.57
N SER A 4 8.62 -13.66 1.01
CA SER A 4 8.30 -14.89 1.77
C SER A 4 9.54 -15.57 2.36
N LYS A 5 10.70 -15.51 1.66
CA LYS A 5 11.96 -16.01 2.18
C LYS A 5 12.44 -15.18 3.38
N HIS A 6 12.40 -13.86 3.26
CA HIS A 6 12.87 -12.97 4.33
C HIS A 6 11.94 -12.96 5.56
N GLN A 7 10.64 -13.25 5.39
CA GLN A 7 9.72 -13.43 6.53
C GLN A 7 10.10 -14.61 7.47
N LYS A 8 10.88 -15.58 6.98
CA LYS A 8 11.37 -16.73 7.77
C LYS A 8 12.65 -16.45 8.55
N LEU A 9 13.27 -15.27 8.38
CA LEU A 9 14.47 -14.88 9.13
C LEU A 9 14.12 -14.63 10.61
N PRO A 10 15.12 -14.60 11.52
CA PRO A 10 14.88 -14.34 12.94
C PRO A 10 14.14 -13.03 13.18
N THR A 11 13.38 -12.96 14.27
CA THR A 11 12.74 -11.73 14.73
C THR A 11 13.78 -10.61 14.91
N TYR A 12 13.45 -9.40 14.47
CA TYR A 12 14.30 -8.21 14.45
C TYR A 12 15.42 -8.24 13.40
N ASP A 13 15.54 -9.30 12.58
CA ASP A 13 16.44 -9.28 11.42
C ASP A 13 16.05 -8.13 10.49
N ARG A 14 17.06 -7.39 10.00
CA ARG A 14 16.84 -6.21 9.16
C ARG A 14 16.02 -6.52 7.91
N LYS A 15 16.35 -7.61 7.20
CA LYS A 15 15.65 -8.00 5.95
C LYS A 15 14.22 -8.43 6.24
N ARG A 16 13.98 -9.09 7.38
CA ARG A 16 12.65 -9.47 7.81
C ARG A 16 11.78 -8.25 8.06
N VAL A 17 12.24 -7.28 8.86
CA VAL A 17 11.49 -6.06 9.16
C VAL A 17 11.24 -5.22 7.90
N LEU A 18 12.24 -5.07 7.01
CA LEU A 18 12.07 -4.35 5.74
C LEU A 18 11.08 -5.03 4.81
N SER A 19 11.08 -6.38 4.75
CA SER A 19 10.07 -7.12 3.98
C SER A 19 8.65 -6.95 4.54
N THR A 20 8.49 -6.89 5.86
CA THR A 20 7.20 -6.59 6.52
C THR A 20 6.73 -5.18 6.20
N MET A 21 7.62 -4.18 6.24
CA MET A 21 7.27 -2.82 5.81
C MET A 21 6.78 -2.78 4.37
N LEU A 22 7.44 -3.49 3.45
CA LEU A 22 7.05 -3.55 2.05
C LEU A 22 5.72 -4.28 1.84
N ILE A 23 5.45 -5.35 2.58
CA ILE A 23 4.16 -6.05 2.57
C ILE A 23 3.03 -5.10 3.00
N ILE A 24 3.23 -4.32 4.05
CA ILE A 24 2.25 -3.33 4.50
C ILE A 24 2.02 -2.26 3.41
N ILE A 25 3.07 -1.78 2.74
CA ILE A 25 2.93 -0.85 1.60
C ILE A 25 2.08 -1.47 0.49
N LEU A 26 2.35 -2.73 0.12
CA LEU A 26 1.61 -3.45 -0.92
C LEU A 26 0.14 -3.67 -0.58
N LYS A 27 -0.20 -3.75 0.72
CA LYS A 27 -1.59 -3.88 1.18
C LYS A 27 -2.34 -2.54 1.33
N THR A 28 -1.63 -1.44 1.54
CA THR A 28 -2.24 -0.16 1.97
C THR A 28 -1.95 1.02 1.06
N GLY A 29 -0.88 0.94 0.28
CA GLY A 29 -0.38 2.08 -0.46
C GLY A 29 0.15 3.22 0.44
N ILE A 30 0.50 2.99 1.70
CA ILE A 30 1.12 3.99 2.59
C ILE A 30 2.41 4.51 1.95
N ARG A 31 2.65 5.83 2.07
CA ARG A 31 3.90 6.45 1.60
C ARG A 31 5.07 6.12 2.51
N ALA A 32 6.31 6.24 1.98
CA ALA A 32 7.52 6.07 2.77
C ALA A 32 7.51 6.92 4.05
N GLY A 33 7.35 8.24 3.92
CA GLY A 33 7.36 9.18 5.05
C GLY A 33 8.77 9.42 5.60
N LYS A 34 9.24 10.68 5.54
CA LYS A 34 10.55 11.08 6.05
C LYS A 34 10.47 11.52 7.50
N GLU A 35 11.49 11.18 8.28
CA GLU A 35 11.60 11.55 9.69
C GLU A 35 11.55 13.07 9.90
N PHE A 36 12.12 13.85 8.96
CA PHE A 36 12.07 15.30 8.95
C PHE A 36 10.62 15.83 9.04
N TYR A 37 9.72 15.29 8.23
CA TYR A 37 8.30 15.71 8.25
C TYR A 37 7.55 15.22 9.49
N ALA A 38 7.93 14.05 10.02
CA ALA A 38 7.38 13.55 11.27
C ALA A 38 7.71 14.49 12.44
N LYS A 39 8.94 15.01 12.49
CA LYS A 39 9.36 15.98 13.52
C LYS A 39 8.72 17.35 13.30
N LYS A 40 8.81 17.90 12.10
CA LYS A 40 8.37 19.28 11.80
C LYS A 40 6.85 19.44 11.72
N ASN A 41 6.18 18.52 11.02
CA ASN A 41 4.76 18.67 10.66
C ASN A 41 3.84 17.67 11.36
N LYS A 42 4.40 16.74 12.16
CA LYS A 42 3.67 15.61 12.75
C LYS A 42 2.90 14.78 11.70
N THR A 43 3.50 14.65 10.49
CA THR A 43 2.96 13.85 9.38
C THR A 43 3.86 12.65 9.13
N TYR A 44 3.23 11.47 8.94
CA TYR A 44 3.91 10.18 8.97
C TYR A 44 3.72 9.39 7.68
N GLY A 45 4.52 8.38 7.51
CA GLY A 45 4.41 7.30 6.54
C GLY A 45 5.16 6.10 7.10
N ILE A 46 5.24 4.98 6.36
CA ILE A 46 5.69 3.69 6.89
C ILE A 46 7.03 3.80 7.65
N CYS A 47 8.03 4.50 7.09
CA CYS A 47 9.36 4.64 7.68
C CYS A 47 9.42 5.57 8.90
N SER A 48 8.36 6.33 9.17
CA SER A 48 8.31 7.28 10.29
C SER A 48 7.17 7.01 11.27
N LEU A 49 6.41 5.92 11.09
CA LEU A 49 5.37 5.52 12.03
C LEU A 49 5.93 5.34 13.45
N ARG A 50 5.08 5.62 14.42
CA ARG A 50 5.37 5.45 15.85
C ARG A 50 4.49 4.33 16.42
N LYS A 51 4.90 3.75 17.52
CA LYS A 51 4.14 2.70 18.23
C LYS A 51 2.72 3.14 18.58
N LYS A 52 2.51 4.41 18.89
CA LYS A 52 1.17 4.98 19.16
C LYS A 52 0.22 4.99 17.94
N HIS A 53 0.72 4.71 16.74
CA HIS A 53 -0.06 4.72 15.52
C HIS A 53 -0.62 3.35 15.14
N ILE A 54 -0.33 2.30 15.93
CA ILE A 54 -0.80 0.95 15.68
C ILE A 54 -1.72 0.48 16.83
N GLU A 55 -2.81 -0.17 16.44
CA GLU A 55 -3.70 -0.93 17.32
C GLU A 55 -3.76 -2.38 16.82
N PHE A 56 -3.95 -3.32 17.74
CA PHE A 56 -4.01 -4.75 17.42
C PHE A 56 -5.42 -5.29 17.65
N ASN A 57 -5.92 -6.08 16.68
CA ASN A 57 -7.11 -6.89 16.80
C ASN A 57 -6.70 -8.37 16.79
N ASP A 58 -6.59 -8.96 17.98
CA ASP A 58 -6.12 -10.34 18.17
C ASP A 58 -7.05 -11.38 17.54
N ASN A 59 -8.34 -11.13 17.52
CA ASN A 59 -9.33 -12.07 17.00
C ASN A 59 -9.19 -12.28 15.48
N GLU A 60 -8.86 -11.21 14.76
CA GLU A 60 -8.79 -11.23 13.29
C GLU A 60 -7.34 -11.23 12.76
N LYS A 61 -6.34 -11.24 13.64
CA LYS A 61 -4.93 -11.05 13.27
C LYS A 61 -4.73 -9.80 12.39
N GLN A 62 -5.42 -8.72 12.78
CA GLN A 62 -5.44 -7.46 12.07
C GLN A 62 -4.68 -6.40 12.84
N ILE A 63 -3.92 -5.58 12.15
CA ILE A 63 -3.41 -4.32 12.70
C ILE A 63 -4.18 -3.14 12.11
N ILE A 64 -4.41 -2.13 12.93
CA ILE A 64 -5.06 -0.88 12.51
C ILE A 64 -4.04 0.23 12.64
N LEU A 65 -3.67 0.84 11.53
CA LEU A 65 -2.72 1.96 11.49
C LEU A 65 -3.47 3.28 11.41
N LYS A 66 -3.32 4.15 12.42
CA LYS A 66 -3.97 5.47 12.50
C LYS A 66 -2.92 6.57 12.62
N PHE A 67 -2.84 7.47 11.66
CA PHE A 67 -1.85 8.54 11.66
C PHE A 67 -2.23 9.70 10.72
N LYS A 68 -1.59 10.86 10.91
CA LYS A 68 -1.68 11.98 9.96
C LYS A 68 -0.63 11.81 8.86
N GLY A 69 -1.07 11.74 7.62
CA GLY A 69 -0.20 11.69 6.45
C GLY A 69 0.08 13.06 5.84
N LYS A 70 0.68 13.09 4.66
CA LYS A 70 1.01 14.31 3.91
C LYS A 70 -0.21 15.21 3.77
N LYS A 71 -0.04 16.51 3.99
CA LYS A 71 -1.09 17.57 4.00
C LYS A 71 -2.11 17.40 5.14
N ASN A 72 -1.70 16.79 6.25
CA ASN A 72 -2.54 16.53 7.43
C ASN A 72 -3.80 15.66 7.16
N VAL A 73 -3.76 14.84 6.12
CA VAL A 73 -4.84 13.88 5.84
C VAL A 73 -4.80 12.79 6.90
N GLU A 74 -5.92 12.55 7.57
CA GLU A 74 -6.06 11.43 8.51
C GLU A 74 -6.08 10.12 7.73
N HIS A 75 -5.24 9.18 8.15
CA HIS A 75 -5.14 7.84 7.60
C HIS A 75 -5.62 6.80 8.62
N LYS A 76 -6.49 5.89 8.16
CA LYS A 76 -6.85 4.67 8.87
C LYS A 76 -6.70 3.51 7.88
N HIS A 77 -5.79 2.58 8.17
CA HIS A 77 -5.61 1.37 7.36
C HIS A 77 -5.80 0.13 8.23
N GLU A 78 -6.64 -0.76 7.80
CA GLU A 78 -6.86 -2.07 8.39
C GLU A 78 -6.08 -3.09 7.56
N VAL A 79 -5.13 -3.80 8.19
CA VAL A 79 -4.21 -4.69 7.52
C VAL A 79 -4.30 -6.08 8.13
N PHE A 80 -4.84 -7.02 7.38
CA PHE A 80 -4.84 -8.44 7.75
C PHE A 80 -3.44 -9.02 7.52
N LEU A 81 -2.90 -9.66 8.54
CA LEU A 81 -1.58 -10.28 8.53
C LEU A 81 -1.73 -11.79 8.77
N ASN A 82 -0.77 -12.56 8.31
CA ASN A 82 -0.68 -13.95 8.76
C ASN A 82 -0.12 -14.01 10.19
N ASP A 83 -0.19 -15.17 10.84
CA ASP A 83 0.22 -15.32 12.24
C ASP A 83 1.67 -14.89 12.48
N GLU A 84 2.60 -15.25 11.58
CA GLU A 84 4.02 -14.90 11.71
C GLU A 84 4.24 -13.39 11.64
N GLN A 85 3.58 -12.70 10.71
CA GLN A 85 3.66 -11.25 10.54
C GLN A 85 3.00 -10.51 11.70
N TYR A 86 1.89 -11.01 12.20
CA TYR A 86 1.17 -10.42 13.32
C TYR A 86 1.99 -10.50 14.61
N GLU A 87 2.57 -11.66 14.91
CA GLU A 87 3.47 -11.85 16.06
C GLU A 87 4.76 -11.02 15.92
N GLU A 88 5.30 -10.86 14.72
CA GLU A 88 6.43 -9.96 14.48
C GLU A 88 6.07 -8.52 14.84
N MET A 89 4.90 -8.02 14.39
CA MET A 89 4.47 -6.66 14.72
C MET A 89 4.32 -6.46 16.24
N LYS A 90 3.81 -7.45 16.98
CA LYS A 90 3.77 -7.40 18.46
C LYS A 90 5.18 -7.33 19.06
N LYS A 91 6.11 -8.14 18.58
CA LYS A 91 7.50 -8.11 19.07
C LYS A 91 8.19 -6.77 18.80
N LEU A 92 7.93 -6.13 17.64
CA LEU A 92 8.46 -4.79 17.37
C LEU A 92 7.99 -3.75 18.39
N MET A 93 6.80 -3.91 18.98
CA MET A 93 6.30 -3.04 20.06
C MET A 93 7.09 -3.18 21.36
N GLU A 94 7.74 -4.31 21.61
CA GLU A 94 8.50 -4.58 22.83
C GLU A 94 9.84 -3.83 22.89
N ILE A 95 10.36 -3.35 21.75
CA ILE A 95 11.61 -2.57 21.71
C ILE A 95 11.43 -1.24 22.45
N LYS A 96 12.08 -1.05 23.60
CA LYS A 96 11.87 0.13 24.48
C LYS A 96 12.76 1.32 24.16
N ASP A 97 13.81 1.16 23.37
CA ASP A 97 14.87 2.15 23.11
C ASP A 97 14.37 3.44 22.44
N ASN A 98 13.23 3.36 21.73
CA ASN A 98 12.63 4.51 21.08
C ASN A 98 11.15 4.26 20.74
N ASP A 99 10.47 5.30 20.25
CA ASP A 99 9.04 5.27 19.90
C ASP A 99 8.73 4.86 18.45
N LYS A 100 9.75 4.66 17.60
CA LYS A 100 9.54 4.18 16.22
C LYS A 100 8.92 2.80 16.20
N LEU A 101 8.03 2.57 15.24
CA LEU A 101 7.39 1.28 15.06
C LEU A 101 8.38 0.26 14.44
N PHE A 102 9.09 0.66 13.38
CA PHE A 102 9.99 -0.23 12.67
C PHE A 102 11.44 -0.01 13.09
N ASN A 103 11.98 -1.00 13.76
CA ASN A 103 13.36 -1.10 14.19
C ASN A 103 13.87 -2.51 13.91
N CYS A 104 15.16 -2.66 13.64
CA CYS A 104 15.83 -3.96 13.63
C CYS A 104 16.88 -4.05 14.74
N LYS A 105 17.49 -5.20 14.94
CA LYS A 105 18.64 -5.38 15.84
C LYS A 105 19.83 -5.90 15.04
N GLU A 106 20.92 -5.17 15.10
CA GLU A 106 22.24 -5.56 14.55
C GLU A 106 23.25 -5.56 15.69
N ASN A 107 23.97 -6.67 15.87
CA ASN A 107 24.94 -6.82 16.96
C ASN A 107 24.38 -6.49 18.36
N LYS A 108 23.13 -6.84 18.62
CA LYS A 108 22.34 -6.53 19.82
C LYS A 108 21.96 -5.05 20.00
N GLU A 109 22.35 -4.15 19.09
CA GLU A 109 21.96 -2.75 19.10
C GLU A 109 20.69 -2.53 18.26
N VAL A 110 19.84 -1.61 18.72
CA VAL A 110 18.62 -1.23 18.03
C VAL A 110 18.91 -0.19 16.95
N GLN A 111 18.62 -0.54 15.69
CA GLN A 111 18.77 0.33 14.55
C GLN A 111 17.39 0.81 14.06
N LYS A 112 17.25 2.13 13.85
CA LYS A 112 16.03 2.76 13.32
C LYS A 112 16.04 2.69 11.80
N LEU A 113 15.06 2.03 11.25
CA LEU A 113 14.90 1.95 9.80
C LEU A 113 14.28 3.24 9.21
N ASN A 114 14.71 3.60 8.02
CA ASN A 114 14.27 4.80 7.31
C ASN A 114 13.99 4.52 5.81
N GLU A 115 13.70 5.56 5.02
CA GLU A 115 13.37 5.38 3.61
C GLU A 115 14.56 4.96 2.73
N PHE A 116 15.79 5.27 3.13
CA PHE A 116 16.99 4.81 2.40
C PHE A 116 17.16 3.30 2.60
N ASP A 117 17.08 2.83 3.84
CA ASP A 117 17.17 1.39 4.16
C ASP A 117 16.16 0.57 3.35
N LEU A 118 14.93 1.07 3.19
CA LEU A 118 13.90 0.36 2.45
C LEU A 118 14.11 0.41 0.93
N ASN A 119 14.62 1.53 0.39
CA ASN A 119 15.00 1.59 -1.02
C ASN A 119 16.21 0.71 -1.31
N ASP A 120 17.25 0.72 -0.46
CA ASP A 120 18.41 -0.16 -0.61
C ASP A 120 17.99 -1.63 -0.61
N TYR A 121 17.06 -2.01 0.27
CA TYR A 121 16.48 -3.36 0.27
C TYR A 121 15.78 -3.69 -1.05
N ILE A 122 14.99 -2.76 -1.60
CA ILE A 122 14.32 -2.93 -2.88
C ILE A 122 15.35 -3.10 -4.01
N HIS A 123 16.38 -2.25 -4.04
CA HIS A 123 17.43 -2.30 -5.06
C HIS A 123 18.23 -3.60 -5.01
N GLU A 124 18.56 -4.08 -3.81
CA GLU A 124 19.35 -5.30 -3.62
C GLU A 124 18.56 -6.58 -3.97
N PHE A 125 17.29 -6.65 -3.57
CA PHE A 125 16.53 -7.91 -3.58
C PHE A 125 15.41 -7.99 -4.60
N ILE A 126 15.02 -6.88 -5.21
CA ILE A 126 13.87 -6.83 -6.13
C ILE A 126 14.30 -6.28 -7.49
N ASP A 127 14.61 -4.99 -7.61
CA ASP A 127 15.06 -4.36 -8.85
C ASP A 127 15.76 -3.02 -8.54
N PRO A 128 16.99 -2.79 -9.06
CA PRO A 128 17.76 -1.57 -8.81
C PRO A 128 17.14 -0.28 -9.41
N LYS A 129 16.14 -0.42 -10.28
CA LYS A 129 15.44 0.71 -10.92
C LYS A 129 14.14 1.08 -10.22
N VAL A 130 13.67 0.25 -9.27
CA VAL A 130 12.37 0.40 -8.60
C VAL A 130 12.56 1.03 -7.21
N THR A 131 11.67 1.93 -6.84
CA THR A 131 11.64 2.61 -5.54
C THR A 131 10.33 2.32 -4.79
N ILE A 132 10.25 2.70 -3.52
CA ILE A 132 9.00 2.63 -2.73
C ILE A 132 7.83 3.34 -3.45
N LYS A 133 8.10 4.43 -4.17
CA LYS A 133 7.07 5.17 -4.91
C LYS A 133 6.46 4.32 -6.03
N ASP A 134 7.28 3.51 -6.70
CA ASP A 134 6.83 2.67 -7.82
C ASP A 134 5.92 1.55 -7.35
N PHE A 135 6.17 0.96 -6.18
CA PHE A 135 5.24 0.02 -5.54
C PHE A 135 3.86 0.64 -5.28
N ARG A 136 3.83 1.88 -4.79
CA ARG A 136 2.57 2.58 -4.59
C ARG A 136 1.86 2.86 -5.93
N THR A 137 2.61 3.30 -6.95
CA THR A 137 2.07 3.55 -8.29
C THR A 137 1.52 2.25 -8.90
N TYR A 138 2.26 1.15 -8.80
CA TYR A 138 1.82 -0.18 -9.23
C TYR A 138 0.50 -0.58 -8.55
N LEU A 139 0.45 -0.52 -7.23
CA LEU A 139 -0.74 -0.87 -6.45
C LEU A 139 -1.97 -0.06 -6.88
N VAL A 140 -1.80 1.26 -7.06
CA VAL A 140 -2.87 2.15 -7.51
C VAL A 140 -3.41 1.74 -8.87
N ASN A 141 -2.55 1.40 -9.83
CA ASN A 141 -2.98 1.00 -11.16
C ASN A 141 -3.67 -0.37 -11.17
N VAL A 142 -3.16 -1.34 -10.40
CA VAL A 142 -3.82 -2.64 -10.25
C VAL A 142 -5.22 -2.47 -9.64
N PHE A 143 -5.34 -1.70 -8.57
CA PHE A 143 -6.63 -1.43 -7.93
C PHE A 143 -7.59 -0.65 -8.86
N PHE A 144 -7.06 0.31 -9.62
CA PHE A 144 -7.85 1.05 -10.61
C PHE A 144 -8.42 0.13 -11.70
N ILE A 145 -7.62 -0.80 -12.22
CA ILE A 145 -8.07 -1.82 -13.19
C ILE A 145 -9.17 -2.70 -12.58
N GLN A 146 -9.01 -3.14 -11.34
CA GLN A 146 -10.04 -3.92 -10.65
C GLN A 146 -11.35 -3.15 -10.49
N CYS A 147 -11.28 -1.84 -10.18
CA CYS A 147 -12.46 -0.99 -10.14
C CYS A 147 -13.14 -0.85 -11.51
N LEU A 148 -12.34 -0.68 -12.59
CA LEU A 148 -12.88 -0.64 -13.95
C LEU A 148 -13.61 -1.95 -14.30
N ILE A 149 -13.00 -3.11 -14.05
CA ILE A 149 -13.58 -4.43 -14.28
C ILE A 149 -14.90 -4.57 -13.53
N LYS A 150 -14.89 -4.29 -12.23
CA LYS A 150 -16.09 -4.39 -11.38
C LYS A 150 -17.22 -3.49 -11.87
N CYS A 151 -16.95 -2.19 -12.04
CA CYS A 151 -17.97 -1.24 -12.50
C CYS A 151 -18.49 -1.55 -13.91
N THR A 152 -17.65 -2.11 -14.78
CA THR A 152 -18.05 -2.54 -16.13
C THR A 152 -19.03 -3.71 -16.05
N ASN A 153 -18.68 -4.75 -15.28
CA ASN A 153 -19.52 -5.93 -15.12
C ASN A 153 -20.87 -5.60 -14.48
N ASP A 154 -20.89 -4.73 -13.45
CA ASP A 154 -22.13 -4.29 -12.79
C ASP A 154 -23.15 -3.62 -13.74
N ILE A 155 -22.66 -3.04 -14.86
CA ILE A 155 -23.49 -2.37 -15.86
C ILE A 155 -23.79 -3.29 -17.06
N ILE A 156 -22.81 -4.03 -17.54
CA ILE A 156 -22.95 -4.94 -18.71
C ILE A 156 -23.99 -6.04 -18.44
N ASP A 157 -24.09 -6.53 -17.21
CA ASP A 157 -25.14 -7.51 -16.86
C ASP A 157 -26.57 -6.97 -17.10
N LYS A 158 -26.73 -5.65 -17.32
CA LYS A 158 -28.01 -4.97 -17.56
C LYS A 158 -28.13 -4.41 -18.99
N THR A 159 -27.07 -4.43 -19.78
CA THR A 159 -27.02 -3.82 -21.12
C THR A 159 -26.09 -4.60 -22.04
N GLU A 160 -26.45 -4.74 -23.32
CA GLU A 160 -25.60 -5.45 -24.30
C GLU A 160 -24.33 -4.68 -24.64
N LYS A 161 -24.33 -3.35 -24.53
CA LYS A 161 -23.18 -2.49 -24.88
C LYS A 161 -23.18 -1.21 -24.06
N LEU A 162 -21.97 -0.75 -23.69
CA LEU A 162 -21.81 0.53 -22.97
C LEU A 162 -21.88 1.72 -23.95
N SER A 163 -22.63 2.74 -23.54
CA SER A 163 -22.61 4.05 -24.20
C SER A 163 -21.38 4.85 -23.75
N ASN A 164 -21.00 5.87 -24.53
CA ASN A 164 -19.90 6.78 -24.17
C ASN A 164 -20.13 7.50 -22.82
N SER A 165 -21.37 7.76 -22.46
CA SER A 165 -21.74 8.35 -21.17
C SER A 165 -21.44 7.39 -20.01
N GLN A 166 -21.78 6.11 -20.17
CA GLN A 166 -21.51 5.06 -19.20
C GLN A 166 -20.01 4.82 -19.03
N ILE A 167 -19.25 4.77 -20.13
CA ILE A 167 -17.77 4.65 -20.09
C ILE A 167 -17.16 5.78 -19.25
N LYS A 168 -17.54 7.05 -19.53
CA LYS A 168 -17.06 8.20 -18.75
C LYS A 168 -17.44 8.11 -17.26
N LYS A 169 -18.64 7.63 -16.94
CA LYS A 169 -19.11 7.44 -15.57
C LYS A 169 -18.30 6.37 -14.86
N ILE A 170 -18.07 5.23 -15.49
CA ILE A 170 -17.26 4.13 -14.94
C ILE A 170 -15.84 4.63 -14.60
N ILE A 171 -15.17 5.31 -15.53
CA ILE A 171 -13.83 5.86 -15.30
C ILE A 171 -13.83 6.82 -14.10
N LYS A 172 -14.81 7.72 -14.01
CA LYS A 172 -14.91 8.69 -12.91
C LYS A 172 -15.10 8.00 -11.55
N GLU A 173 -16.00 7.03 -11.46
CA GLU A 173 -16.24 6.28 -10.22
C GLU A 173 -15.04 5.42 -9.85
N SER A 174 -14.39 4.76 -10.81
CA SER A 174 -13.17 3.97 -10.56
C SER A 174 -12.01 4.85 -10.05
N ILE A 175 -11.81 6.05 -10.59
CA ILE A 175 -10.82 7.01 -10.07
C ILE A 175 -11.17 7.41 -8.63
N LYS A 176 -12.45 7.70 -8.34
CA LYS A 176 -12.92 8.08 -7.00
C LYS A 176 -12.64 6.97 -5.98
N THR A 177 -13.08 5.74 -6.26
CA THR A 177 -12.87 4.57 -5.39
C THR A 177 -11.37 4.30 -5.18
N THR A 178 -10.57 4.42 -6.24
CA THR A 178 -9.11 4.26 -6.14
C THR A 178 -8.46 5.34 -5.27
N ALA A 179 -8.93 6.58 -5.38
CA ALA A 179 -8.45 7.68 -4.55
C ALA A 179 -8.80 7.48 -3.07
N GLU A 180 -9.99 7.00 -2.78
CA GLU A 180 -10.43 6.64 -1.43
C GLU A 180 -9.56 5.52 -0.84
N PHE A 181 -9.26 4.48 -1.61
CA PHE A 181 -8.37 3.38 -1.19
C PHE A 181 -7.01 3.87 -0.71
N ILE A 182 -6.35 4.77 -1.47
CA ILE A 182 -5.05 5.34 -1.09
C ILE A 182 -5.16 6.58 -0.21
N GLN A 183 -6.37 6.92 0.22
CA GLN A 183 -6.72 8.09 1.05
C GLN A 183 -6.15 9.39 0.45
N HIS A 184 -6.60 9.67 -0.78
CA HIS A 184 -6.19 10.82 -1.58
C HIS A 184 -7.37 11.49 -2.29
N THR A 185 -7.15 12.69 -2.86
CA THR A 185 -8.17 13.32 -3.73
C THR A 185 -8.16 12.66 -5.12
N PRO A 186 -9.34 12.53 -5.79
CA PRO A 186 -9.44 11.97 -7.13
C PRO A 186 -8.53 12.66 -8.15
N THR A 187 -8.43 13.99 -8.10
CA THR A 187 -7.58 14.79 -8.98
C THR A 187 -6.11 14.42 -8.89
N ILE A 188 -5.58 14.34 -7.66
CA ILE A 188 -4.17 13.96 -7.44
C ILE A 188 -3.95 12.47 -7.72
N CYS A 189 -4.92 11.61 -7.40
CA CYS A 189 -4.84 10.19 -7.70
C CYS A 189 -4.65 10.00 -9.22
N LYS A 190 -5.52 10.61 -10.02
CA LYS A 190 -5.46 10.57 -11.48
C LYS A 190 -4.13 11.11 -12.02
N SER A 191 -3.74 12.32 -11.63
CA SER A 191 -2.58 13.00 -12.22
C SER A 191 -1.21 12.44 -11.80
N SER A 192 -1.11 11.82 -10.61
CA SER A 192 0.19 11.42 -10.02
C SER A 192 0.43 9.92 -9.97
N TYR A 193 -0.60 9.09 -10.16
CA TYR A 193 -0.48 7.64 -9.97
C TYR A 193 -1.11 6.82 -11.11
N ILE A 194 -2.28 7.22 -11.64
CA ILE A 194 -2.95 6.45 -12.69
C ILE A 194 -2.28 6.72 -14.04
N TYR A 195 -1.88 5.67 -14.73
CA TYR A 195 -1.34 5.79 -16.09
C TYR A 195 -2.47 6.10 -17.07
N SER A 196 -2.32 7.19 -17.83
CA SER A 196 -3.31 7.60 -18.85
C SER A 196 -3.58 6.51 -19.88
N LEU A 197 -2.56 5.73 -20.23
CA LEU A 197 -2.67 4.61 -21.16
C LEU A 197 -3.74 3.59 -20.75
N ILE A 198 -3.97 3.36 -19.46
CA ILE A 198 -5.02 2.44 -18.99
C ILE A 198 -6.39 3.02 -19.32
N ILE A 199 -6.56 4.34 -19.10
CA ILE A 199 -7.81 5.06 -19.42
C ILE A 199 -8.06 5.06 -20.92
N ASP A 200 -7.02 5.36 -21.72
CA ASP A 200 -7.11 5.40 -23.16
C ASP A 200 -7.43 4.02 -23.74
N PHE A 201 -6.79 2.97 -23.22
CA PHE A 201 -7.08 1.59 -23.59
C PHE A 201 -8.52 1.20 -23.24
N TYR A 202 -8.99 1.55 -22.05
CA TYR A 202 -10.37 1.29 -21.62
C TYR A 202 -11.41 2.00 -22.50
N ILE A 203 -11.16 3.24 -22.90
CA ILE A 203 -12.06 3.99 -23.80
C ILE A 203 -12.14 3.32 -25.18
N ASN A 204 -11.00 2.85 -25.70
CA ASN A 204 -10.92 2.23 -27.02
C ASN A 204 -11.49 0.80 -27.05
N ASP A 205 -11.24 0.00 -26.01
CA ASP A 205 -11.71 -1.39 -25.93
C ASP A 205 -12.01 -1.82 -24.48
N TYR A 206 -13.15 -1.39 -23.94
CA TYR A 206 -13.61 -1.83 -22.63
C TYR A 206 -13.97 -3.32 -22.57
N THR A 207 -14.15 -4.00 -23.73
CA THR A 207 -14.56 -5.42 -23.74
C THR A 207 -13.50 -6.33 -23.18
N TYR A 208 -12.23 -5.93 -23.23
CA TYR A 208 -11.13 -6.63 -22.59
C TYR A 208 -11.33 -6.76 -21.06
N PHE A 209 -11.95 -5.77 -20.44
CA PHE A 209 -12.21 -5.73 -19.00
C PHE A 209 -13.40 -6.60 -18.58
N ILE A 210 -14.27 -6.99 -19.54
CA ILE A 210 -15.39 -7.92 -19.28
C ILE A 210 -14.89 -9.36 -19.21
N LYS A 211 -13.97 -9.73 -20.08
CA LYS A 211 -13.47 -11.11 -20.25
C LYS A 211 -12.59 -11.58 -19.07
N ASN A 212 -12.03 -10.66 -18.32
CA ASN A 212 -11.13 -10.95 -17.18
C ASN A 212 -11.86 -10.90 -15.85
N LYS A 213 -12.94 -11.73 -15.70
CA LYS A 213 -13.71 -11.84 -14.44
C LYS A 213 -12.87 -12.38 -13.27
N ASP A 214 -11.74 -13.02 -13.54
CA ASP A 214 -10.91 -13.74 -12.56
C ASP A 214 -9.77 -12.90 -11.97
N VAL A 215 -9.82 -11.58 -12.07
CA VAL A 215 -8.86 -10.72 -11.37
C VAL A 215 -9.23 -10.69 -9.88
N GLU A 216 -8.55 -11.51 -9.08
CA GLU A 216 -8.75 -11.50 -7.63
C GLU A 216 -8.51 -10.10 -7.05
N PRO A 217 -9.39 -9.63 -6.14
CA PRO A 217 -9.16 -8.36 -5.47
C PRO A 217 -7.88 -8.41 -4.63
N ILE A 218 -7.15 -7.31 -4.61
CA ILE A 218 -6.05 -7.12 -3.66
C ILE A 218 -6.68 -7.13 -2.25
N LYS A 219 -6.45 -8.22 -1.52
CA LYS A 219 -6.88 -8.40 -0.13
C LYS A 219 -5.85 -7.81 0.83
#